data_6381b9558655c7cee9bb46c37f771fad
#
_entry.id   6381b9558655c7cee9bb46c37f771fad
#
_cell.length_a   1.000
_cell.length_b   1.000
_cell.length_c   1.000
_cell.angle_alpha   90.00
_cell.angle_beta   90.00
_cell.angle_gamma   90.00
#
_symmetry.space_group_name_H-M   'P 1'
#
loop_
_entity.id
_entity.type
_entity.pdbx_description
1 polymer ?
#
loop_
_entity_poly.entity_id
_entity_poly.type
_entity_poly.pdbx_seq_one_letter_code
_entity_poly.pdbx_strand_id
1 'polypeptide(L)'
;LALCGNSGYSPYPHLHFQFQKSPYIGAPTQNYPFTYYLSKTNNLEWVASGVPKLDEVVTNLSVSNFNVANYLFCEGNKIDVNSTRFGAESWSVHSYLGGYYLQSGNGAKAWFVNDSKSFYFQRFVGNKKCALYYFYLSNFRVLKSTGQNWSVKEQFPASNCNMGCLKWLQDILAPFVTFIKFNYNSVLPD
;
A
#
# COMPACT_ATOMS: atom_id res chain seq x y z
N LEU A 1 21.32 17.39 0.66
CA LEU A 1 21.86 16.04 0.79
C LEU A 1 23.31 16.15 1.27
N ALA A 2 23.70 15.31 2.21
CA ALA A 2 25.06 15.27 2.76
C ALA A 2 25.79 14.01 2.25
N LEU A 3 27.13 14.08 2.24
CA LEU A 3 27.95 12.90 2.04
C LEU A 3 28.08 12.14 3.36
N CYS A 4 28.09 10.81 3.27
CA CYS A 4 28.33 9.97 4.46
C CYS A 4 29.79 10.10 4.87
N GLY A 5 30.02 10.56 6.09
CA GLY A 5 31.35 10.74 6.66
C GLY A 5 31.79 9.53 7.49
N ASN A 6 33.09 9.46 7.76
CA ASN A 6 33.69 8.53 8.70
C ASN A 6 34.56 9.32 9.68
N SER A 7 33.91 9.92 10.71
CA SER A 7 34.57 10.71 11.74
C SER A 7 34.47 10.04 13.10
N GLY A 8 35.50 10.19 13.91
CA GLY A 8 35.59 9.55 15.22
C GLY A 8 36.01 8.08 15.14
N TYR A 9 35.77 7.32 16.22
CA TYR A 9 36.05 5.89 16.30
C TYR A 9 34.94 5.10 15.61
N SER A 10 35.08 4.91 14.29
CA SER A 10 34.12 4.17 13.48
C SER A 10 34.85 3.29 12.44
N PRO A 11 34.57 1.98 12.40
CA PRO A 11 35.20 1.07 11.43
C PRO A 11 34.75 1.33 9.97
N TYR A 12 33.54 1.91 9.79
CA TYR A 12 32.96 2.16 8.46
C TYR A 12 32.21 3.50 8.41
N PRO A 13 32.13 4.13 7.22
CA PRO A 13 31.26 5.27 7.03
C PRO A 13 29.81 4.91 7.35
N HIS A 14 29.17 5.69 8.19
CA HIS A 14 27.77 5.48 8.56
C HIS A 14 27.07 6.77 8.93
N LEU A 15 25.74 6.77 8.88
CA LEU A 15 24.88 7.87 9.26
C LEU A 15 24.21 7.55 10.58
N HIS A 16 24.41 8.40 11.59
CA HIS A 16 23.60 8.39 12.79
C HIS A 16 22.30 9.17 12.57
N PHE A 17 21.20 8.51 12.85
CA PHE A 17 19.88 9.09 12.69
C PHE A 17 18.99 8.66 13.84
N GLN A 18 18.36 9.62 14.52
CA GLN A 18 17.45 9.33 15.63
C GLN A 18 16.32 10.35 15.70
N PHE A 19 15.16 9.92 16.14
CA PHE A 19 14.07 10.79 16.54
C PHE A 19 14.02 10.90 18.06
N GLN A 20 13.79 12.11 18.57
CA GLN A 20 13.65 12.39 20.00
C GLN A 20 12.37 13.19 20.23
N LYS A 21 11.73 12.98 21.38
CA LYS A 21 10.54 13.78 21.79
C LYS A 21 10.87 15.23 22.14
N SER A 22 12.11 15.50 22.45
CA SER A 22 12.59 16.79 22.94
C SER A 22 13.87 17.18 22.22
N PRO A 23 14.13 18.47 21.98
CA PRO A 23 15.36 18.97 21.38
C PRO A 23 16.60 18.86 22.30
N TYR A 24 16.43 18.41 23.52
CA TYR A 24 17.54 18.29 24.46
C TYR A 24 18.44 17.10 24.14
N ILE A 25 19.76 17.33 24.19
CA ILE A 25 20.78 16.27 24.01
C ILE A 25 20.58 15.21 25.09
N GLY A 26 20.55 13.94 24.67
CA GLY A 26 20.33 12.81 25.59
C GLY A 26 18.86 12.51 25.90
N ALA A 27 17.90 13.22 25.29
CA ALA A 27 16.50 12.86 25.39
C ALA A 27 16.25 11.44 24.83
N PRO A 28 15.26 10.71 25.40
CA PRO A 28 14.96 9.36 24.93
C PRO A 28 14.61 9.32 23.44
N THR A 29 15.20 8.38 22.72
CA THR A 29 14.87 8.13 21.32
C THR A 29 13.51 7.48 21.18
N GLN A 30 12.84 7.77 20.08
CA GLN A 30 11.59 7.13 19.67
C GLN A 30 11.82 6.31 18.43
N ASN A 31 11.24 5.11 18.41
CA ASN A 31 11.08 4.36 17.19
C ASN A 31 10.07 5.07 16.29
N TYR A 32 10.54 5.54 15.15
CA TYR A 32 9.71 6.12 14.11
C TYR A 32 9.76 5.24 12.88
N PRO A 33 8.63 4.73 12.39
CA PRO A 33 8.62 3.85 11.24
C PRO A 33 8.97 4.62 9.96
N PHE A 34 9.82 4.03 9.14
CA PHE A 34 10.01 4.44 7.75
C PHE A 34 8.85 3.92 6.91
N THR A 35 8.52 4.66 5.87
CA THR A 35 7.47 4.28 4.94
C THR A 35 8.04 3.98 3.55
N TYR A 36 7.47 2.97 2.88
CA TYR A 36 7.74 2.65 1.49
C TYR A 36 9.21 2.35 1.18
N TYR A 37 9.75 1.33 1.82
CA TYR A 37 11.08 0.82 1.52
C TYR A 37 11.06 -0.66 1.12
N LEU A 38 12.13 -1.10 0.48
CA LEU A 38 12.38 -2.51 0.19
C LEU A 38 13.39 -3.08 1.18
N SER A 39 13.03 -4.19 1.79
CA SER A 39 13.90 -5.02 2.63
C SER A 39 14.52 -6.14 1.79
N LYS A 40 15.83 -6.38 1.93
CA LYS A 40 16.61 -7.41 1.21
C LYS A 40 17.11 -8.52 2.11
N THR A 41 16.41 -8.88 3.16
CA THR A 41 16.94 -9.85 4.13
C THR A 41 17.07 -11.25 3.52
N ASN A 42 16.02 -11.82 2.93
CA ASN A 42 16.05 -13.12 2.26
C ASN A 42 15.47 -13.05 0.85
N ASN A 43 14.40 -12.31 0.69
CA ASN A 43 13.75 -11.97 -0.57
C ASN A 43 13.51 -10.47 -0.59
N LEU A 44 13.34 -9.91 -1.78
CA LEU A 44 12.96 -8.51 -1.91
C LEU A 44 11.51 -8.35 -1.42
N GLU A 45 11.33 -7.80 -0.23
CA GLU A 45 10.02 -7.58 0.39
C GLU A 45 9.73 -6.09 0.52
N TRP A 46 8.56 -5.68 0.06
CA TRP A 46 8.11 -4.31 0.23
C TRP A 46 7.50 -4.09 1.61
N VAL A 47 7.93 -3.02 2.25
CA VAL A 47 7.45 -2.63 3.57
C VAL A 47 6.72 -1.28 3.47
N ALA A 48 5.41 -1.31 3.74
CA ALA A 48 4.58 -0.11 3.74
C ALA A 48 4.96 0.87 4.85
N SER A 49 5.21 0.33 6.04
CA SER A 49 5.65 1.08 7.21
C SER A 49 6.31 0.12 8.20
N GLY A 50 7.51 0.44 8.64
CA GLY A 50 8.24 -0.40 9.57
C GLY A 50 9.53 0.24 10.06
N VAL A 51 10.07 -0.31 11.15
CA VAL A 51 11.40 0.04 11.65
C VAL A 51 12.37 -1.03 11.17
N PRO A 52 13.39 -0.68 10.37
CA PRO A 52 14.41 -1.63 9.95
C PRO A 52 15.07 -2.31 11.15
N LYS A 53 15.32 -3.60 11.01
CA LYS A 53 15.99 -4.40 12.04
C LYS A 53 17.50 -4.25 11.91
N LEU A 54 18.21 -4.70 12.96
CA LEU A 54 19.67 -4.81 12.91
C LEU A 54 20.06 -5.69 11.71
N ASP A 55 21.09 -5.28 10.97
CA ASP A 55 21.61 -5.94 9.77
C ASP A 55 20.63 -6.09 8.60
N GLU A 56 19.47 -5.46 8.67
CA GLU A 56 18.54 -5.41 7.54
C GLU A 56 19.04 -4.45 6.48
N VAL A 57 19.23 -4.96 5.27
CA VAL A 57 19.57 -4.12 4.11
C VAL A 57 18.31 -3.52 3.54
N VAL A 58 18.21 -2.21 3.58
CA VAL A 58 17.07 -1.45 3.06
C VAL A 58 17.46 -0.64 1.83
N THR A 59 16.53 -0.52 0.89
CA THR A 59 16.72 0.30 -0.30
C THR A 59 15.44 1.06 -0.66
N ASN A 60 15.61 2.15 -1.37
CA ASN A 60 14.46 2.90 -1.85
C ASN A 60 13.79 2.18 -3.02
N LEU A 61 12.51 2.49 -3.22
CA LEU A 61 11.73 2.02 -4.35
C LEU A 61 12.11 2.82 -5.61
N SER A 62 12.51 2.13 -6.68
CA SER A 62 12.70 2.75 -8.00
C SER A 62 11.35 2.92 -8.69
N VAL A 63 10.97 4.12 -9.06
CA VAL A 63 9.67 4.43 -9.66
C VAL A 63 9.72 4.24 -11.17
N SER A 64 8.69 3.59 -11.73
CA SER A 64 8.48 3.44 -13.17
C SER A 64 7.54 4.52 -13.70
N ASN A 65 7.99 5.28 -14.67
CA ASN A 65 7.13 6.27 -15.34
C ASN A 65 5.94 5.61 -16.05
N PHE A 66 6.10 4.41 -16.58
CA PHE A 66 5.02 3.65 -17.21
C PHE A 66 3.92 3.29 -16.20
N ASN A 67 4.29 2.77 -15.03
CA ASN A 67 3.34 2.45 -13.98
C ASN A 67 2.69 3.70 -13.38
N VAL A 68 3.40 4.81 -13.34
CA VAL A 68 2.81 6.10 -12.94
C VAL A 68 1.72 6.53 -13.91
N ALA A 69 1.98 6.45 -15.22
CA ALA A 69 1.03 6.87 -16.25
C ALA A 69 -0.28 6.05 -16.24
N ASN A 70 -0.19 4.74 -15.98
CA ASN A 70 -1.36 3.85 -15.97
C ASN A 70 -2.34 4.12 -14.81
N TYR A 71 -1.91 4.80 -13.75
CA TYR A 71 -2.72 5.11 -12.58
C TYR A 71 -2.92 6.62 -12.38
N LEU A 72 -2.87 7.42 -13.47
CA LEU A 72 -3.16 8.86 -13.43
C LEU A 72 -4.69 9.10 -13.41
N PHE A 73 -5.30 8.85 -12.28
CA PHE A 73 -6.72 9.16 -12.04
C PHE A 73 -6.84 10.58 -11.49
N CYS A 74 -7.18 11.53 -12.37
CA CYS A 74 -7.43 12.93 -12.01
C CYS A 74 -8.93 13.20 -11.86
N GLU A 75 -9.29 14.14 -10.99
CA GLU A 75 -10.68 14.58 -10.84
C GLU A 75 -11.31 14.97 -12.19
N GLY A 76 -12.53 14.53 -12.41
CA GLY A 76 -13.26 14.74 -13.66
C GLY A 76 -12.95 13.75 -14.77
N ASN A 77 -11.91 12.91 -14.66
CA ASN A 77 -11.67 11.86 -15.64
C ASN A 77 -12.85 10.88 -15.71
N LYS A 78 -13.14 10.45 -16.93
CA LYS A 78 -14.03 9.33 -17.22
C LYS A 78 -13.22 8.17 -17.78
N ILE A 79 -13.51 6.98 -17.31
CA ILE A 79 -12.82 5.74 -17.67
C ILE A 79 -13.86 4.76 -18.16
N ASP A 80 -13.83 4.46 -19.45
CA ASP A 80 -14.71 3.47 -20.04
C ASP A 80 -14.04 2.09 -19.95
N VAL A 81 -14.74 1.15 -19.34
CA VAL A 81 -14.28 -0.20 -19.07
C VAL A 81 -15.19 -1.18 -19.76
N ASN A 82 -14.62 -2.08 -20.54
CA ASN A 82 -15.36 -3.17 -21.15
C ASN A 82 -14.94 -4.51 -20.50
N SER A 83 -15.86 -5.07 -19.74
CA SER A 83 -15.65 -6.32 -19.02
C SER A 83 -16.42 -7.46 -19.69
N THR A 84 -15.77 -8.57 -19.95
CA THR A 84 -16.43 -9.78 -20.49
C THR A 84 -17.53 -10.32 -19.57
N ARG A 85 -17.43 -10.04 -18.26
CA ARG A 85 -18.38 -10.54 -17.26
C ARG A 85 -19.50 -9.57 -16.94
N PHE A 86 -19.23 -8.25 -16.96
CA PHE A 86 -20.17 -7.21 -16.51
C PHE A 86 -20.62 -6.29 -17.62
N GLY A 87 -20.08 -6.46 -18.84
CA GLY A 87 -20.34 -5.57 -19.97
C GLY A 87 -19.56 -4.26 -19.89
N ALA A 88 -20.06 -3.25 -20.59
CA ALA A 88 -19.48 -1.91 -20.59
C ALA A 88 -19.91 -1.12 -19.35
N GLU A 89 -18.95 -0.57 -18.64
CA GLU A 89 -19.15 0.35 -17.53
C GLU A 89 -18.34 1.64 -17.77
N SER A 90 -18.87 2.77 -17.31
CA SER A 90 -18.13 4.03 -17.27
C SER A 90 -17.95 4.43 -15.82
N TRP A 91 -16.71 4.75 -15.46
CA TRP A 91 -16.34 5.21 -14.12
C TRP A 91 -15.93 6.66 -14.16
N SER A 92 -16.26 7.44 -13.15
CA SER A 92 -15.84 8.82 -12.97
C SER A 92 -14.96 8.97 -11.73
N VAL A 93 -13.95 9.85 -11.82
CA VAL A 93 -13.05 10.18 -10.72
C VAL A 93 -13.57 11.41 -10.00
N HIS A 94 -13.69 11.32 -8.70
CA HIS A 94 -14.13 12.42 -7.83
C HIS A 94 -13.14 12.65 -6.69
N SER A 95 -13.02 13.91 -6.25
CA SER A 95 -12.26 14.26 -5.05
C SER A 95 -13.13 14.21 -3.79
N TYR A 96 -12.51 13.96 -2.65
CA TYR A 96 -13.16 13.96 -1.33
C TYR A 96 -12.12 14.21 -0.22
N LEU A 97 -12.27 15.28 0.55
CA LEU A 97 -11.50 15.59 1.78
C LEU A 97 -10.02 15.13 1.75
N GLY A 98 -9.28 15.48 0.71
CA GLY A 98 -7.88 15.13 0.55
C GLY A 98 -7.60 13.75 -0.07
N GLY A 99 -8.61 13.08 -0.59
CA GLY A 99 -8.49 11.83 -1.33
C GLY A 99 -9.35 11.79 -2.58
N TYR A 100 -9.37 10.63 -3.24
CA TYR A 100 -10.12 10.40 -4.46
C TYR A 100 -10.95 9.12 -4.37
N TYR A 101 -12.00 9.04 -5.17
CA TYR A 101 -12.72 7.79 -5.39
C TYR A 101 -13.15 7.64 -6.85
N LEU A 102 -13.21 6.39 -7.30
CA LEU A 102 -13.87 5.99 -8.53
C LEU A 102 -15.33 5.71 -8.24
N GLN A 103 -16.21 6.22 -9.07
CA GLN A 103 -17.65 5.94 -9.03
C GLN A 103 -18.08 5.29 -10.34
N SER A 104 -18.71 4.13 -10.27
CA SER A 104 -19.33 3.48 -11.42
C SER A 104 -20.73 4.00 -11.71
N GLY A 105 -21.22 3.79 -12.90
CA GLY A 105 -22.57 4.21 -13.32
C GLY A 105 -23.70 3.63 -12.47
N ASN A 106 -23.49 2.50 -11.78
CA ASN A 106 -24.44 1.89 -10.83
C ASN A 106 -24.32 2.44 -9.40
N GLY A 107 -23.50 3.47 -9.17
CA GLY A 107 -23.33 4.14 -7.89
C GLY A 107 -22.33 3.47 -6.93
N ALA A 108 -21.67 2.38 -7.31
CA ALA A 108 -20.60 1.81 -6.48
C ALA A 108 -19.39 2.75 -6.45
N LYS A 109 -18.71 2.81 -5.30
CA LYS A 109 -17.58 3.72 -5.05
C LYS A 109 -16.39 2.96 -4.49
N ALA A 110 -15.20 3.27 -5.00
CA ALA A 110 -13.92 2.74 -4.54
C ALA A 110 -12.98 3.89 -4.22
N TRP A 111 -12.66 4.08 -2.93
CA TRP A 111 -11.72 5.12 -2.46
C TRP A 111 -10.30 4.65 -2.62
N PHE A 112 -9.46 5.53 -3.14
CA PHE A 112 -8.05 5.21 -3.39
C PHE A 112 -7.12 6.35 -2.98
N VAL A 113 -5.87 5.98 -2.74
CA VAL A 113 -4.74 6.88 -2.62
C VAL A 113 -3.80 6.63 -3.79
N ASN A 114 -3.33 7.71 -4.37
CA ASN A 114 -2.41 7.69 -5.49
C ASN A 114 -1.22 8.60 -5.15
N ASP A 115 -0.17 8.03 -4.60
CA ASP A 115 1.07 8.75 -4.29
C ASP A 115 2.16 8.49 -5.34
N SER A 116 3.33 9.06 -5.15
CA SER A 116 4.46 8.94 -6.08
C SER A 116 5.00 7.51 -6.22
N LYS A 117 4.77 6.63 -5.25
CA LYS A 117 5.36 5.28 -5.18
C LYS A 117 4.34 4.18 -5.29
N SER A 118 3.07 4.44 -4.95
CA SER A 118 2.02 3.43 -4.92
C SER A 118 0.66 3.98 -5.30
N PHE A 119 -0.17 3.07 -5.78
CA PHE A 119 -1.61 3.24 -5.89
C PHE A 119 -2.25 2.17 -5.02
N TYR A 120 -3.23 2.52 -4.18
CA TYR A 120 -3.94 1.53 -3.41
C TYR A 120 -5.35 1.97 -3.06
N PHE A 121 -6.22 0.98 -2.94
CA PHE A 121 -7.58 1.19 -2.49
C PHE A 121 -7.68 1.13 -0.97
N GLN A 122 -8.49 2.02 -0.40
CA GLN A 122 -8.76 2.07 1.04
C GLN A 122 -10.07 1.40 1.40
N ARG A 123 -11.11 1.61 0.58
CA ARG A 123 -12.48 1.21 0.89
C ARG A 123 -13.29 1.05 -0.37
N PHE A 124 -14.25 0.13 -0.32
CA PHE A 124 -15.30 -0.04 -1.33
C PHE A 124 -16.67 0.04 -0.69
N VAL A 125 -17.61 0.70 -1.36
CA VAL A 125 -19.03 0.77 -0.94
C VAL A 125 -19.90 0.61 -2.19
N GLY A 126 -20.92 -0.22 -2.08
CA GLY A 126 -21.92 -0.42 -3.15
C GLY A 126 -22.04 -1.88 -3.58
N ASN A 127 -22.62 -2.07 -4.75
CA ASN A 127 -22.87 -3.41 -5.30
C ASN A 127 -21.55 -4.09 -5.68
N LYS A 128 -21.31 -5.27 -5.09
CA LYS A 128 -20.12 -6.07 -5.37
C LYS A 128 -20.18 -6.86 -6.70
N LYS A 129 -21.33 -6.82 -7.40
CA LYS A 129 -21.51 -7.44 -8.71
C LYS A 129 -21.31 -6.41 -9.82
N CYS A 130 -20.11 -5.82 -9.93
CA CYS A 130 -19.74 -4.85 -10.96
C CYS A 130 -18.24 -4.92 -11.25
N ALA A 131 -17.81 -4.41 -12.41
CA ALA A 131 -16.41 -4.41 -12.81
C ALA A 131 -15.54 -3.61 -11.84
N LEU A 132 -16.04 -2.49 -11.30
CA LEU A 132 -15.29 -1.67 -10.33
C LEU A 132 -14.92 -2.45 -9.06
N TYR A 133 -15.78 -3.37 -8.58
CA TYR A 133 -15.42 -4.18 -7.41
C TYR A 133 -14.29 -5.15 -7.70
N TYR A 134 -14.28 -5.78 -8.88
CA TYR A 134 -13.20 -6.68 -9.27
C TYR A 134 -11.89 -5.92 -9.53
N PHE A 135 -11.98 -4.73 -10.10
CA PHE A 135 -10.82 -3.84 -10.22
C PHE A 135 -10.26 -3.45 -8.84
N TYR A 136 -11.13 -3.11 -7.89
CA TYR A 136 -10.75 -2.87 -6.50
C TYR A 136 -10.01 -4.08 -5.86
N LEU A 137 -10.48 -5.31 -6.10
CA LEU A 137 -9.85 -6.50 -5.55
C LEU A 137 -8.50 -6.81 -6.21
N SER A 138 -8.45 -6.74 -7.54
CA SER A 138 -7.23 -7.08 -8.31
C SER A 138 -6.12 -6.06 -8.17
N ASN A 139 -6.48 -4.78 -7.97
CA ASN A 139 -5.54 -3.68 -7.83
C ASN A 139 -5.54 -3.11 -6.41
N PHE A 140 -5.79 -3.94 -5.40
CA PHE A 140 -5.90 -3.50 -4.01
C PHE A 140 -4.69 -2.67 -3.58
N ARG A 141 -3.49 -3.09 -3.99
CA ARG A 141 -2.28 -2.29 -3.92
C ARG A 141 -1.38 -2.58 -5.12
N VAL A 142 -0.97 -1.52 -5.78
CA VAL A 142 -0.05 -1.55 -6.91
C VAL A 142 1.11 -0.61 -6.63
N LEU A 143 2.32 -1.12 -6.78
CA LEU A 143 3.53 -0.34 -6.63
C LEU A 143 3.97 0.19 -8.00
N LYS A 144 4.35 1.44 -8.03
CA LYS A 144 4.79 2.14 -9.26
C LYS A 144 6.29 1.95 -9.48
N SER A 145 6.77 0.70 -9.38
CA SER A 145 8.21 0.39 -9.45
C SER A 145 8.59 -0.40 -10.69
N THR A 146 9.86 -0.30 -11.08
CA THR A 146 10.55 -1.07 -12.12
C THR A 146 11.24 -2.30 -11.53
N GLY A 147 10.71 -3.01 -10.65
CA GLY A 147 11.36 -4.21 -10.09
C GLY A 147 10.64 -5.47 -10.52
N GLN A 148 11.41 -6.49 -10.83
CA GLN A 148 10.90 -7.83 -11.10
C GLN A 148 10.87 -8.65 -9.80
N ASN A 149 9.86 -9.52 -9.67
CA ASN A 149 9.79 -10.58 -8.64
C ASN A 149 9.76 -10.14 -7.17
N TRP A 150 8.97 -9.14 -6.84
CA TRP A 150 8.73 -8.80 -5.45
C TRP A 150 7.29 -9.02 -5.04
N SER A 151 7.12 -9.49 -3.83
CA SER A 151 5.83 -9.76 -3.24
C SER A 151 5.43 -8.64 -2.29
N VAL A 152 4.20 -8.19 -2.43
CA VAL A 152 3.54 -7.34 -1.43
C VAL A 152 2.75 -8.24 -0.52
N LYS A 153 3.10 -8.28 0.75
CA LYS A 153 2.31 -8.93 1.80
C LYS A 153 1.58 -7.86 2.59
N GLU A 154 0.28 -7.83 2.48
CA GLU A 154 -0.55 -6.87 3.18
C GLU A 154 -1.79 -7.55 3.75
N GLN A 155 -2.30 -7.04 4.87
CA GLN A 155 -3.56 -7.53 5.41
C GLN A 155 -4.71 -7.06 4.53
N PHE A 156 -5.44 -8.02 3.97
CA PHE A 156 -6.62 -7.75 3.18
C PHE A 156 -7.84 -7.61 4.09
N PRO A 157 -8.73 -6.62 3.88
CA PRO A 157 -9.90 -6.45 4.73
C PRO A 157 -10.81 -7.68 4.70
N ALA A 158 -11.03 -8.30 5.86
CA ALA A 158 -11.88 -9.48 6.01
C ALA A 158 -13.32 -9.24 5.51
N SER A 159 -13.80 -7.97 5.52
CA SER A 159 -15.10 -7.57 4.98
C SER A 159 -15.27 -7.87 3.49
N ASN A 160 -14.17 -8.01 2.75
CA ASN A 160 -14.18 -8.33 1.33
C ASN A 160 -14.20 -9.83 1.04
N CYS A 161 -13.98 -10.66 2.05
CA CYS A 161 -13.98 -12.10 1.92
C CYS A 161 -15.36 -12.67 2.29
N ASN A 162 -15.82 -13.65 1.50
CA ASN A 162 -17.12 -14.30 1.72
C ASN A 162 -16.94 -15.47 2.71
N MET A 163 -16.96 -15.19 4.01
CA MET A 163 -16.59 -16.13 5.07
C MET A 163 -17.77 -16.73 5.83
N GLY A 164 -19.00 -16.33 5.51
CA GLY A 164 -20.19 -16.84 6.19
C GLY A 164 -20.12 -16.68 7.73
N CYS A 165 -20.40 -17.75 8.46
CA CYS A 165 -20.44 -17.76 9.93
C CYS A 165 -19.07 -17.56 10.60
N LEU A 166 -17.97 -17.89 9.94
CA LEU A 166 -16.61 -17.70 10.47
C LEU A 166 -16.28 -16.23 10.67
N LYS A 167 -16.80 -15.34 9.81
CA LYS A 167 -16.61 -13.90 9.97
C LYS A 167 -17.31 -13.41 11.24
N TRP A 168 -18.54 -13.82 11.48
CA TRP A 168 -19.30 -13.46 12.69
C TRP A 168 -18.57 -13.91 13.96
N LEU A 169 -18.05 -15.14 13.96
CA LEU A 169 -17.25 -15.65 15.07
C LEU A 169 -15.97 -14.83 15.30
N GLN A 170 -15.27 -14.49 14.23
CA GLN A 170 -14.08 -13.63 14.31
C GLN A 170 -14.42 -12.23 14.84
N ASP A 171 -15.54 -11.63 14.39
CA ASP A 171 -15.95 -10.28 14.81
C ASP A 171 -16.28 -10.25 16.32
N ILE A 172 -16.90 -11.31 16.87
CA ILE A 172 -17.17 -11.44 18.31
C ILE A 172 -15.87 -11.63 19.12
N LEU A 173 -14.94 -12.43 18.62
CA LEU A 173 -13.70 -12.76 19.33
C LEU A 173 -12.58 -11.77 19.08
N ALA A 174 -12.74 -10.83 18.15
CA ALA A 174 -11.72 -9.85 17.76
C ALA A 174 -11.10 -9.06 18.93
N PRO A 175 -11.84 -8.68 20.00
CA PRO A 175 -11.26 -8.02 21.16
C PRO A 175 -10.24 -8.86 21.93
N PHE A 176 -10.32 -10.18 21.81
CA PHE A 176 -9.50 -11.12 22.56
C PHE A 176 -8.46 -11.83 21.69
N VAL A 177 -8.86 -12.28 20.51
CA VAL A 177 -8.03 -13.08 19.62
C VAL A 177 -8.35 -12.79 18.15
N THR A 178 -7.32 -12.57 17.35
CA THR A 178 -7.41 -12.53 15.89
C THR A 178 -6.86 -13.83 15.32
N PHE A 179 -7.73 -14.78 14.98
CA PHE A 179 -7.33 -16.09 14.45
C PHE A 179 -7.43 -16.18 12.93
N ILE A 180 -8.10 -15.22 12.27
CA ILE A 180 -8.20 -15.15 10.81
C ILE A 180 -7.44 -13.94 10.32
N LYS A 181 -6.39 -14.19 9.52
CA LYS A 181 -5.62 -13.15 8.85
C LYS A 181 -5.66 -13.42 7.36
N PHE A 182 -6.07 -12.43 6.58
CA PHE A 182 -5.98 -12.46 5.13
C PHE A 182 -4.76 -11.69 4.69
N ASN A 183 -3.94 -12.34 3.89
CA ASN A 183 -2.78 -11.70 3.29
C ASN A 183 -3.07 -11.52 1.79
N TYR A 184 -2.85 -10.31 1.30
CA TYR A 184 -2.82 -10.00 -0.11
C TYR A 184 -1.38 -10.20 -0.59
N ASN A 185 -1.20 -11.10 -1.53
CA ASN A 185 0.08 -11.27 -2.22
C ASN A 185 -0.13 -10.85 -3.68
N SER A 186 0.54 -9.80 -4.12
CA SER A 186 0.65 -9.51 -5.54
C SER A 186 2.08 -9.76 -6.00
N VAL A 187 2.19 -10.46 -7.12
CA VAL A 187 3.43 -10.59 -7.87
C VAL A 187 3.21 -9.75 -9.13
N LEU A 188 4.05 -8.75 -9.35
CA LEU A 188 4.01 -8.00 -10.58
C LEU A 188 4.65 -8.85 -11.69
N PRO A 189 3.93 -9.18 -12.75
CA PRO A 189 4.53 -9.82 -13.92
C PRO A 189 5.51 -8.85 -14.60
N ASP A 190 6.47 -9.42 -15.30
CA ASP A 190 7.47 -8.72 -16.11
C ASP A 190 6.83 -7.83 -17.18
#